data_4308219454a58614f29265f9f79f1d5a
#
_entry.id   4308219454a58614f29265f9f79f1d5a
#
_cell.length_a   1.000
_cell.length_b   1.000
_cell.length_c   1.000
_cell.angle_alpha   90.00
_cell.angle_beta   90.00
_cell.angle_gamma   90.00
#
_symmetry.space_group_name_H-M   'P 1'
#
loop_
_entity.id
_entity.type
_entity.pdbx_description
1 polymer ?
#
loop_
_entity_poly.entity_id
_entity_poly.type
_entity_poly.pdbx_seq_one_letter_code
_entity_poly.pdbx_strand_id
1 'polypeptide(L)'
;MRKPLIAVLLVTSLFAPIQFASAEEDSSSKKLVLAKTINGAIAPKSVLASNQGLVSAHNMMYRHSVTIYDAQSLELKATVADSVDLSKYGYSKYSGEYKGAPVEGAFSPDGKYLYFTNYAMYGKGFNKEGHDTCSPASGFDTSFLSRIDLDSYKIDAVYPVGSVPKVVKVTPDNKYILVTNWCSYTVTIISVETQKTVKSIKIGRYPRGISISSDSKYAYVAEMGGNRIHRINLEDFSVNYIPIGSNPRAIELSPDNTKLYATLNISGKVIAWDLTTNKAIKSVSTGKSARSLAISSDGSALFVVNFRSGTVSKVRTSDMKVLQTIKVCPEPIGVTYDSSTSRTWVACYGGSIKVFENQ
;
A
#
# COMPACT_ATOMS: atom_id res chain seq x y z
N MET A 1 -30.34 -63.55 -45.42
CA MET A 1 -29.37 -62.53 -45.84
C MET A 1 -29.43 -61.40 -44.83
N ARG A 2 -28.44 -61.32 -43.94
CA ARG A 2 -28.31 -60.25 -42.93
C ARG A 2 -27.29 -59.22 -43.42
N LYS A 3 -27.69 -57.93 -43.57
CA LYS A 3 -26.77 -56.84 -43.90
C LYS A 3 -26.05 -56.36 -42.66
N PRO A 4 -24.72 -56.04 -42.70
CA PRO A 4 -24.05 -55.46 -41.59
C PRO A 4 -24.31 -53.93 -41.51
N LEU A 5 -24.59 -53.45 -40.30
CA LEU A 5 -24.56 -52.01 -39.96
C LEU A 5 -23.11 -51.57 -39.78
N ILE A 6 -22.70 -50.57 -40.52
CA ILE A 6 -21.43 -49.89 -40.34
C ILE A 6 -21.71 -48.68 -39.41
N ALA A 7 -21.11 -48.72 -38.20
CA ALA A 7 -21.14 -47.59 -37.31
C ALA A 7 -19.96 -46.64 -37.63
N VAL A 8 -20.26 -45.43 -38.02
CA VAL A 8 -19.27 -44.37 -38.25
C VAL A 8 -19.04 -43.66 -36.91
N LEU A 9 -17.87 -43.82 -36.30
CA LEU A 9 -17.43 -43.04 -35.17
C LEU A 9 -16.98 -41.63 -35.65
N LEU A 10 -17.73 -40.60 -35.32
CA LEU A 10 -17.28 -39.22 -35.45
C LEU A 10 -16.35 -38.91 -34.25
N VAL A 11 -15.06 -38.76 -34.49
CA VAL A 11 -14.12 -38.21 -33.55
C VAL A 11 -14.14 -36.68 -33.67
N THR A 12 -14.84 -36.01 -32.79
CA THR A 12 -14.77 -34.55 -32.64
C THR A 12 -13.55 -34.18 -31.82
N SER A 13 -12.48 -33.74 -32.48
CA SER A 13 -11.30 -33.14 -31.81
C SER A 13 -11.71 -31.76 -31.28
N LEU A 14 -11.86 -31.65 -29.96
CA LEU A 14 -11.92 -30.38 -29.24
C LEU A 14 -10.52 -29.73 -29.26
N PHE A 15 -10.29 -28.80 -30.18
CA PHE A 15 -9.19 -27.86 -30.07
C PHE A 15 -9.60 -26.79 -29.06
N ALA A 16 -9.10 -26.87 -27.79
CA ALA A 16 -9.10 -25.76 -26.89
C ALA A 16 -8.15 -24.68 -27.45
N PRO A 17 -8.54 -23.39 -27.50
CA PRO A 17 -7.61 -22.35 -27.89
C PRO A 17 -6.50 -22.25 -26.83
N ILE A 18 -5.26 -22.44 -27.24
CA ILE A 18 -4.08 -22.12 -26.43
C ILE A 18 -4.07 -20.60 -26.32
N GLN A 19 -4.53 -20.07 -25.17
CA GLN A 19 -4.27 -18.68 -24.81
C GLN A 19 -2.77 -18.56 -24.56
N PHE A 20 -2.06 -18.00 -25.52
CA PHE A 20 -0.73 -17.47 -25.25
C PHE A 20 -0.89 -16.32 -24.26
N ALA A 21 -0.49 -16.52 -23.01
CA ALA A 21 -0.24 -15.42 -22.09
C ALA A 21 0.79 -14.52 -22.80
N SER A 22 0.38 -13.31 -23.18
CA SER A 22 1.34 -12.31 -23.65
C SER A 22 2.38 -12.13 -22.58
N ALA A 23 3.65 -12.36 -22.91
CA ALA A 23 4.74 -12.05 -21.98
C ALA A 23 4.58 -10.59 -21.56
N GLU A 24 4.44 -10.35 -20.27
CA GLU A 24 4.32 -8.99 -19.73
C GLU A 24 5.60 -8.24 -20.10
N GLU A 25 5.46 -7.12 -20.83
CA GLU A 25 6.62 -6.37 -21.33
C GLU A 25 7.46 -5.87 -20.15
N ASP A 26 8.77 -6.04 -20.22
CA ASP A 26 9.76 -5.59 -19.22
C ASP A 26 9.59 -4.11 -18.89
N SER A 27 8.97 -3.82 -17.76
CA SER A 27 8.73 -2.45 -17.30
C SER A 27 10.03 -1.66 -17.14
N SER A 28 11.18 -2.32 -16.92
CA SER A 28 12.46 -1.64 -16.79
C SER A 28 12.96 -1.02 -18.10
N SER A 29 12.55 -1.53 -19.26
CA SER A 29 12.94 -1.01 -20.58
C SER A 29 12.26 0.30 -20.95
N LYS A 30 11.10 0.58 -20.35
CA LYS A 30 10.24 1.72 -20.64
C LYS A 30 10.67 2.98 -19.89
N LYS A 31 10.25 4.16 -20.37
CA LYS A 31 10.49 5.45 -19.71
C LYS A 31 9.21 5.98 -19.04
N LEU A 32 9.39 6.67 -17.92
CA LEU A 32 8.31 7.43 -17.30
C LEU A 32 8.10 8.74 -18.08
N VAL A 33 6.90 8.94 -18.61
CA VAL A 33 6.45 10.14 -19.31
C VAL A 33 5.24 10.71 -18.59
N LEU A 34 5.25 11.99 -18.23
CA LEU A 34 4.11 12.63 -17.56
C LEU A 34 2.89 12.66 -18.49
N ALA A 35 1.84 11.96 -18.11
CA ALA A 35 0.56 11.91 -18.84
C ALA A 35 -0.42 12.99 -18.36
N LYS A 36 -0.62 13.10 -17.04
CA LYS A 36 -1.60 14.04 -16.45
C LYS A 36 -1.12 14.58 -15.11
N THR A 37 -1.51 15.80 -14.82
CA THR A 37 -1.48 16.37 -13.47
C THR A 37 -2.91 16.54 -12.99
N ILE A 38 -3.27 15.86 -11.91
CA ILE A 38 -4.56 16.01 -11.26
C ILE A 38 -4.40 17.04 -10.14
N ASN A 39 -5.17 18.11 -10.23
CA ASN A 39 -5.24 19.19 -9.25
C ASN A 39 -6.67 19.25 -8.69
N GLY A 40 -6.89 20.12 -7.71
CA GLY A 40 -8.20 20.36 -7.14
C GLY A 40 -8.17 20.49 -5.61
N ALA A 41 -9.29 20.21 -4.99
CA ALA A 41 -9.42 20.27 -3.53
C ALA A 41 -8.80 19.05 -2.84
N ILE A 42 -7.56 18.71 -3.17
CA ILE A 42 -6.81 17.57 -2.64
C ILE A 42 -5.56 17.99 -1.90
N ALA A 43 -5.15 17.20 -0.91
CA ALA A 43 -3.87 17.32 -0.20
C ALA A 43 -3.37 15.91 0.14
N PRO A 44 -2.96 15.15 -0.89
CA PRO A 44 -2.73 13.72 -0.75
C PRO A 44 -1.49 13.43 0.09
N LYS A 45 -1.64 12.62 1.12
CA LYS A 45 -0.58 12.03 1.94
C LYS A 45 -0.07 10.73 1.32
N SER A 46 -0.93 10.04 0.61
CA SER A 46 -0.61 8.83 -0.15
C SER A 46 -1.52 8.70 -1.38
N VAL A 47 -1.10 7.85 -2.29
CA VAL A 47 -1.86 7.39 -3.44
C VAL A 47 -1.68 5.88 -3.55
N LEU A 48 -2.76 5.16 -3.91
CA LEU A 48 -2.76 3.69 -3.96
C LEU A 48 -3.63 3.19 -5.13
N ALA A 49 -3.08 2.28 -5.93
CA ALA A 49 -3.81 1.58 -6.98
C ALA A 49 -4.47 0.30 -6.44
N SER A 50 -5.69 0.01 -6.91
CA SER A 50 -6.36 -1.27 -6.66
C SER A 50 -5.81 -2.39 -7.53
N ASN A 51 -5.17 -2.05 -8.66
CA ASN A 51 -4.84 -2.95 -9.77
C ASN A 51 -6.08 -3.57 -10.45
N GLN A 52 -7.26 -3.00 -10.19
CA GLN A 52 -8.58 -3.42 -10.71
C GLN A 52 -9.36 -2.21 -11.24
N GLY A 53 -8.66 -1.19 -11.74
CA GLY A 53 -9.25 -0.01 -12.38
C GLY A 53 -9.54 1.18 -11.47
N LEU A 54 -9.19 1.14 -10.18
CA LEU A 54 -9.34 2.28 -9.26
C LEU A 54 -8.00 2.72 -8.67
N VAL A 55 -7.91 4.03 -8.42
CA VAL A 55 -6.81 4.63 -7.64
C VAL A 55 -7.40 5.54 -6.58
N SER A 56 -6.95 5.40 -5.33
CA SER A 56 -7.36 6.25 -4.22
C SER A 56 -6.26 7.21 -3.80
N ALA A 57 -6.64 8.40 -3.30
CA ALA A 57 -5.73 9.33 -2.66
C ALA A 57 -6.30 9.77 -1.30
N HIS A 58 -5.43 9.80 -0.29
CA HIS A 58 -5.79 10.04 1.10
C HIS A 58 -5.39 11.46 1.49
N ASN A 59 -6.39 12.35 1.61
CA ASN A 59 -6.21 13.79 1.75
C ASN A 59 -6.22 14.20 3.22
N MET A 60 -5.09 13.99 3.90
CA MET A 60 -4.95 14.18 5.33
C MET A 60 -5.06 15.65 5.76
N MET A 61 -4.34 16.56 5.06
CA MET A 61 -4.19 17.94 5.49
C MET A 61 -5.38 18.80 5.03
N TYR A 62 -6.11 19.36 5.98
CA TYR A 62 -7.20 20.33 5.75
C TYR A 62 -8.40 19.84 4.91
N ARG A 63 -8.36 18.63 4.37
CA ARG A 63 -9.41 18.10 3.48
C ARG A 63 -10.23 17.00 4.12
N HIS A 64 -9.62 16.17 4.99
CA HIS A 64 -10.30 15.08 5.70
C HIS A 64 -11.17 14.24 4.76
N SER A 65 -10.58 13.74 3.68
CA SER A 65 -11.31 13.00 2.64
C SER A 65 -10.44 11.97 1.95
N VAL A 66 -11.10 11.00 1.34
CA VAL A 66 -10.49 10.07 0.39
C VAL A 66 -11.09 10.36 -0.98
N THR A 67 -10.25 10.59 -1.99
CA THR A 67 -10.69 10.72 -3.38
C THR A 67 -10.37 9.44 -4.13
N ILE A 68 -11.31 9.00 -4.98
CA ILE A 68 -11.22 7.76 -5.74
C ILE A 68 -11.34 8.12 -7.22
N TYR A 69 -10.39 7.65 -8.01
CA TYR A 69 -10.28 7.93 -9.44
C TYR A 69 -10.42 6.64 -10.25
N ASP A 70 -10.93 6.76 -11.46
CA ASP A 70 -10.81 5.73 -12.48
C ASP A 70 -9.38 5.71 -13.01
N ALA A 71 -8.73 4.54 -12.99
CA ALA A 71 -7.32 4.41 -13.36
C ALA A 71 -7.08 4.61 -14.86
N GLN A 72 -8.08 4.28 -15.71
CA GLN A 72 -7.98 4.39 -17.16
C GLN A 72 -8.25 5.81 -17.65
N SER A 73 -9.40 6.37 -17.28
CA SER A 73 -9.82 7.72 -17.72
C SER A 73 -9.16 8.85 -16.94
N LEU A 74 -8.60 8.55 -15.76
CA LEU A 74 -8.03 9.51 -14.80
C LEU A 74 -9.06 10.50 -14.24
N GLU A 75 -10.35 10.18 -14.31
CA GLU A 75 -11.43 11.02 -13.82
C GLU A 75 -11.79 10.69 -12.38
N LEU A 76 -12.22 11.70 -11.63
CA LEU A 76 -12.69 11.56 -10.26
C LEU A 76 -14.03 10.81 -10.24
N LYS A 77 -14.08 9.66 -9.57
CA LYS A 77 -15.33 8.89 -9.36
C LYS A 77 -16.06 9.29 -8.09
N ALA A 78 -15.31 9.50 -7.00
CA ALA A 78 -15.92 9.85 -5.72
C ALA A 78 -14.97 10.67 -4.84
N THR A 79 -15.57 11.50 -4.00
CA THR A 79 -14.92 12.12 -2.83
C THR A 79 -15.70 11.68 -1.59
N VAL A 80 -15.06 10.88 -0.75
CA VAL A 80 -15.63 10.39 0.50
C VAL A 80 -15.10 11.25 1.63
N ALA A 81 -15.98 11.98 2.31
CA ALA A 81 -15.61 12.71 3.51
C ALA A 81 -15.24 11.73 4.62
N ASP A 82 -14.13 11.98 5.31
CA ASP A 82 -13.76 11.22 6.49
C ASP A 82 -14.48 11.81 7.71
N SER A 83 -15.75 11.49 7.80
CA SER A 83 -16.65 11.91 8.86
C SER A 83 -17.60 10.78 9.22
N VAL A 84 -17.60 10.39 10.49
CA VAL A 84 -18.39 9.27 10.99
C VAL A 84 -18.99 9.55 12.35
N ASP A 85 -20.18 9.01 12.60
CA ASP A 85 -20.73 8.85 13.95
C ASP A 85 -20.31 7.47 14.46
N LEU A 86 -19.27 7.44 15.29
CA LEU A 86 -18.69 6.20 15.81
C LEU A 86 -19.70 5.36 16.65
N SER A 87 -20.73 6.00 17.21
CA SER A 87 -21.77 5.29 17.98
C SER A 87 -22.57 4.33 17.13
N LYS A 88 -22.73 4.61 15.82
CA LYS A 88 -23.41 3.73 14.86
C LYS A 88 -22.64 2.43 14.56
N TYR A 89 -21.37 2.41 14.93
CA TYR A 89 -20.47 1.25 14.74
C TYR A 89 -20.13 0.55 16.07
N GLY A 90 -20.97 0.78 17.13
CA GLY A 90 -20.79 0.09 18.41
C GLY A 90 -19.95 0.85 19.45
N TYR A 91 -19.47 2.04 19.15
CA TYR A 91 -18.66 2.85 20.08
C TYR A 91 -19.50 3.94 20.73
N SER A 92 -20.51 3.53 21.52
CA SER A 92 -21.59 4.38 22.09
C SER A 92 -21.11 5.58 22.90
N LYS A 93 -19.90 5.54 23.47
CA LYS A 93 -19.28 6.69 24.15
C LYS A 93 -18.93 7.86 23.23
N TYR A 94 -18.89 7.63 21.92
CA TYR A 94 -18.56 8.60 20.90
C TYR A 94 -19.78 8.86 20.01
N SER A 95 -20.72 9.69 20.49
CA SER A 95 -21.89 10.11 19.73
C SER A 95 -21.66 11.44 19.02
N GLY A 96 -22.23 11.59 17.84
CA GLY A 96 -22.06 12.76 16.99
C GLY A 96 -21.02 12.55 15.89
N GLU A 97 -20.66 13.65 15.24
CA GLU A 97 -19.73 13.62 14.10
C GLU A 97 -18.27 13.67 14.56
N TYR A 98 -17.47 12.73 14.07
CA TYR A 98 -16.02 12.67 14.27
C TYR A 98 -15.33 12.70 12.92
N LYS A 99 -14.30 13.53 12.80
CA LYS A 99 -13.44 13.60 11.61
C LYS A 99 -12.15 12.87 11.88
N GLY A 100 -11.65 12.18 10.87
CA GLY A 100 -10.32 11.59 10.90
C GLY A 100 -9.33 12.36 10.03
N ALA A 101 -8.10 11.88 9.99
CA ALA A 101 -7.02 12.41 9.15
C ALA A 101 -6.46 11.28 8.27
N PRO A 102 -7.02 11.03 7.06
CA PRO A 102 -6.65 9.92 6.19
C PRO A 102 -5.17 9.91 5.80
N VAL A 103 -4.45 8.82 6.05
CA VAL A 103 -3.00 8.72 5.81
C VAL A 103 -2.65 7.78 4.66
N GLU A 104 -3.03 6.53 4.78
CA GLU A 104 -2.72 5.46 3.83
C GLU A 104 -3.93 4.55 3.69
N GLY A 105 -4.05 3.86 2.57
CA GLY A 105 -5.14 2.93 2.34
C GLY A 105 -4.68 1.56 1.85
N ALA A 106 -5.67 0.64 1.75
CA ALA A 106 -5.54 -0.67 1.14
C ALA A 106 -6.88 -1.08 0.54
N PHE A 107 -6.88 -1.43 -0.74
CA PHE A 107 -8.03 -2.10 -1.34
C PHE A 107 -8.09 -3.55 -0.87
N SER A 108 -9.31 -4.08 -0.68
CA SER A 108 -9.49 -5.50 -0.47
C SER A 108 -9.20 -6.27 -1.78
N PRO A 109 -8.63 -7.49 -1.72
CA PRO A 109 -8.32 -8.28 -2.91
C PRO A 109 -9.54 -8.62 -3.78
N ASP A 110 -10.73 -8.68 -3.18
CA ASP A 110 -12.01 -8.92 -3.86
C ASP A 110 -12.59 -7.66 -4.55
N GLY A 111 -11.92 -6.51 -4.43
CA GLY A 111 -12.33 -5.25 -5.05
C GLY A 111 -13.55 -4.57 -4.43
N LYS A 112 -14.07 -5.06 -3.29
CA LYS A 112 -15.30 -4.53 -2.68
C LYS A 112 -15.08 -3.36 -1.75
N TYR A 113 -13.91 -3.30 -1.11
CA TYR A 113 -13.65 -2.35 -0.03
C TYR A 113 -12.35 -1.60 -0.20
N LEU A 114 -12.32 -0.38 0.31
CA LEU A 114 -11.10 0.40 0.55
C LEU A 114 -10.98 0.69 2.04
N TYR A 115 -9.94 0.19 2.68
CA TYR A 115 -9.59 0.52 4.06
C TYR A 115 -8.65 1.71 4.08
N PHE A 116 -8.78 2.60 5.08
CA PHE A 116 -7.83 3.70 5.27
C PHE A 116 -7.61 4.02 6.74
N THR A 117 -6.37 4.36 7.07
CA THR A 117 -5.96 4.74 8.42
C THR A 117 -6.17 6.22 8.67
N ASN A 118 -6.53 6.59 9.90
CA ASN A 118 -6.65 7.96 10.36
C ASN A 118 -5.51 8.30 11.32
N TYR A 119 -4.64 9.25 10.94
CA TYR A 119 -3.52 9.73 11.78
C TYR A 119 -3.98 10.11 13.18
N ALA A 120 -5.10 10.80 13.26
CA ALA A 120 -5.78 11.21 14.47
C ALA A 120 -7.29 11.22 14.21
N MET A 121 -8.05 11.20 15.29
CA MET A 121 -9.49 11.49 15.28
C MET A 121 -9.72 12.84 15.94
N TYR A 122 -10.71 13.59 15.45
CA TYR A 122 -11.09 14.90 15.95
C TYR A 122 -12.55 14.88 16.42
N GLY A 123 -12.79 15.33 17.65
CA GLY A 123 -14.10 15.36 18.28
C GLY A 123 -14.01 15.14 19.78
N LYS A 124 -15.16 15.13 20.46
CA LYS A 124 -15.24 14.98 21.92
C LYS A 124 -14.61 13.66 22.39
N GLY A 125 -13.62 13.74 23.27
CA GLY A 125 -12.94 12.56 23.82
C GLY A 125 -11.63 12.21 23.11
N PHE A 126 -11.25 12.96 22.05
CA PHE A 126 -9.93 12.90 21.42
C PHE A 126 -9.23 14.25 21.69
N ASN A 127 -8.38 14.28 22.72
CA ASN A 127 -7.79 15.51 23.24
C ASN A 127 -6.26 15.54 23.16
N LYS A 128 -5.65 14.40 22.81
CA LYS A 128 -4.19 14.24 22.71
C LYS A 128 -3.82 13.72 21.35
N GLU A 129 -3.86 14.60 20.34
CA GLU A 129 -3.39 14.28 19.01
C GLU A 129 -1.91 13.89 19.04
N GLY A 130 -1.57 12.79 18.38
CA GLY A 130 -0.21 12.33 18.27
C GLY A 130 0.60 13.14 17.24
N HIS A 131 1.93 13.06 17.35
CA HIS A 131 2.83 13.67 16.37
C HIS A 131 4.01 12.73 16.05
N ASP A 132 4.87 13.12 15.11
CA ASP A 132 5.93 12.23 14.59
C ASP A 132 7.02 11.88 15.63
N THR A 133 7.19 12.67 16.69
CA THR A 133 8.09 12.35 17.82
C THR A 133 7.26 11.87 19.00
N CYS A 134 7.22 10.56 19.22
CA CYS A 134 6.37 9.94 20.23
C CYS A 134 6.89 8.58 20.69
N SER A 135 6.25 8.09 21.76
CA SER A 135 6.42 6.73 22.27
C SER A 135 5.10 6.26 22.88
N PRO A 136 4.95 4.98 23.23
CA PRO A 136 3.78 4.52 23.96
C PRO A 136 3.52 5.26 25.28
N ALA A 137 4.58 5.72 25.93
CA ALA A 137 4.50 6.50 27.17
C ALA A 137 3.98 7.95 26.95
N SER A 138 3.93 8.43 25.72
CA SER A 138 3.37 9.77 25.41
C SER A 138 1.86 9.85 25.68
N GLY A 139 1.17 8.71 25.72
CA GLY A 139 -0.24 8.62 26.07
C GLY A 139 -1.14 9.35 25.07
N PHE A 140 -0.75 9.36 23.78
CA PHE A 140 -1.60 9.91 22.72
C PHE A 140 -2.84 9.06 22.49
N ASP A 141 -3.90 9.70 22.02
CA ASP A 141 -5.15 9.02 21.73
C ASP A 141 -4.95 7.90 20.69
N THR A 142 -5.68 6.83 20.86
CA THR A 142 -5.83 5.78 19.85
C THR A 142 -6.74 6.29 18.73
N SER A 143 -6.67 5.66 17.57
CA SER A 143 -7.40 6.09 16.38
C SER A 143 -8.23 4.94 15.79
N PHE A 144 -8.81 5.19 14.63
CA PHE A 144 -9.63 4.24 13.91
C PHE A 144 -9.11 4.02 12.48
N LEU A 145 -9.25 2.78 12.02
CA LEU A 145 -9.24 2.39 10.63
C LEU A 145 -10.68 2.48 10.13
N SER A 146 -10.91 3.15 9.00
CA SER A 146 -12.22 3.21 8.36
C SER A 146 -12.26 2.33 7.13
N ARG A 147 -13.45 1.80 6.78
CA ARG A 147 -13.71 1.03 5.55
C ARG A 147 -14.73 1.77 4.69
N ILE A 148 -14.42 1.93 3.41
CA ILE A 148 -15.35 2.42 2.39
C ILE A 148 -15.85 1.22 1.60
N ASP A 149 -17.15 1.07 1.48
CA ASP A 149 -17.81 0.22 0.50
C ASP A 149 -17.72 0.86 -0.89
N LEU A 150 -17.16 0.15 -1.87
CA LEU A 150 -16.85 0.70 -3.19
C LEU A 150 -18.04 0.72 -4.15
N ASP A 151 -19.14 0.05 -3.83
CA ASP A 151 -20.38 0.16 -4.59
C ASP A 151 -21.13 1.43 -4.24
N SER A 152 -21.19 1.77 -2.95
CA SER A 152 -21.90 2.94 -2.43
C SER A 152 -21.02 4.18 -2.23
N TYR A 153 -19.70 4.03 -2.20
CA TYR A 153 -18.73 5.06 -1.82
C TYR A 153 -19.02 5.69 -0.45
N LYS A 154 -19.42 4.87 0.52
CA LYS A 154 -19.70 5.32 1.90
C LYS A 154 -18.83 4.55 2.89
N ILE A 155 -18.51 5.20 4.02
CA ILE A 155 -17.91 4.49 5.15
C ILE A 155 -18.99 3.59 5.76
N ASP A 156 -18.70 2.28 5.81
CA ASP A 156 -19.63 1.26 6.28
C ASP A 156 -19.12 0.50 7.52
N ALA A 157 -17.84 0.65 7.87
CA ALA A 157 -17.27 0.06 9.07
C ALA A 157 -16.08 0.87 9.59
N VAL A 158 -15.83 0.78 10.91
CA VAL A 158 -14.67 1.36 11.58
C VAL A 158 -14.10 0.35 12.59
N TYR A 159 -12.78 0.37 12.76
CA TYR A 159 -12.06 -0.57 13.61
C TYR A 159 -11.08 0.19 14.51
N PRO A 160 -11.05 -0.07 15.84
CA PRO A 160 -10.09 0.58 16.71
C PRO A 160 -8.68 0.07 16.44
N VAL A 161 -7.74 1.00 16.38
CA VAL A 161 -6.32 0.73 16.18
C VAL A 161 -5.48 1.52 17.18
N GLY A 162 -4.16 1.40 17.13
CA GLY A 162 -3.29 2.14 18.04
C GLY A 162 -3.17 3.64 17.73
N SER A 163 -2.26 4.32 18.43
CA SER A 163 -2.02 5.74 18.26
C SER A 163 -1.18 6.01 17.01
N VAL A 164 -1.59 7.02 16.24
CA VAL A 164 -0.94 7.45 15.00
C VAL A 164 -0.75 6.28 14.02
N PRO A 165 -1.83 5.63 13.57
CA PRO A 165 -1.72 4.57 12.57
C PRO A 165 -1.19 5.16 11.25
N LYS A 166 -0.37 4.38 10.54
CA LYS A 166 0.26 4.81 9.28
C LYS A 166 -0.18 3.93 8.13
N VAL A 167 0.40 2.78 7.95
CA VAL A 167 0.17 1.91 6.80
C VAL A 167 -0.86 0.84 7.15
N VAL A 168 -1.74 0.56 6.21
CA VAL A 168 -2.66 -0.58 6.22
C VAL A 168 -2.39 -1.47 5.01
N LYS A 169 -2.48 -2.78 5.18
CA LYS A 169 -2.49 -3.77 4.09
C LYS A 169 -3.51 -4.86 4.41
N VAL A 170 -4.14 -5.40 3.38
CA VAL A 170 -4.99 -6.58 3.45
C VAL A 170 -4.21 -7.77 2.91
N THR A 171 -4.34 -8.94 3.54
CA THR A 171 -3.68 -10.16 3.03
C THR A 171 -4.28 -10.59 1.70
N PRO A 172 -3.50 -11.14 0.74
CA PRO A 172 -4.02 -11.59 -0.56
C PRO A 172 -5.18 -12.59 -0.48
N ASP A 173 -5.22 -13.42 0.57
CA ASP A 173 -6.34 -14.34 0.86
C ASP A 173 -7.57 -13.67 1.49
N ASN A 174 -7.54 -12.34 1.65
CA ASN A 174 -8.59 -11.53 2.29
C ASN A 174 -8.92 -11.94 3.74
N LYS A 175 -8.00 -12.56 4.46
CA LYS A 175 -8.22 -13.05 5.82
C LYS A 175 -7.95 -12.02 6.90
N TYR A 176 -6.89 -11.22 6.72
CA TYR A 176 -6.45 -10.25 7.72
C TYR A 176 -6.21 -8.85 7.14
N ILE A 177 -6.43 -7.86 8.00
CA ILE A 177 -6.02 -6.46 7.79
C ILE A 177 -4.93 -6.17 8.81
N LEU A 178 -3.80 -5.64 8.36
CA LEU A 178 -2.67 -5.27 9.20
C LEU A 178 -2.50 -3.76 9.22
N VAL A 179 -2.35 -3.17 10.39
CA VAL A 179 -2.19 -1.72 10.57
C VAL A 179 -0.97 -1.43 11.46
N THR A 180 -0.01 -0.66 10.94
CA THR A 180 1.11 -0.17 11.75
C THR A 180 0.71 1.05 12.56
N ASN A 181 0.99 1.04 13.87
CA ASN A 181 0.68 2.11 14.82
C ASN A 181 1.99 2.77 15.28
N TRP A 182 2.29 3.91 14.70
CA TRP A 182 3.56 4.62 14.84
C TRP A 182 3.94 4.93 16.29
N CYS A 183 3.00 5.48 17.07
CA CYS A 183 3.23 5.87 18.45
C CYS A 183 2.99 4.75 19.46
N SER A 184 2.15 3.78 19.13
CA SER A 184 1.97 2.57 19.96
C SER A 184 3.08 1.54 19.79
N TYR A 185 3.94 1.68 18.76
CA TYR A 185 5.01 0.73 18.42
C TYR A 185 4.51 -0.69 18.16
N THR A 186 3.30 -0.80 17.57
CA THR A 186 2.63 -2.07 17.34
C THR A 186 2.14 -2.23 15.91
N VAL A 187 1.84 -3.47 15.55
CA VAL A 187 0.95 -3.83 14.42
C VAL A 187 -0.33 -4.39 15.00
N THR A 188 -1.47 -3.81 14.61
CA THR A 188 -2.80 -4.38 14.88
C THR A 188 -3.17 -5.29 13.72
N ILE A 189 -3.60 -6.53 14.02
CA ILE A 189 -4.11 -7.50 13.06
C ILE A 189 -5.59 -7.70 13.32
N ILE A 190 -6.42 -7.46 12.30
CA ILE A 190 -7.87 -7.53 12.34
C ILE A 190 -8.30 -8.67 11.42
N SER A 191 -9.21 -9.53 11.87
CA SER A 191 -9.85 -10.54 11.02
C SER A 191 -10.89 -9.86 10.13
N VAL A 192 -10.83 -10.10 8.81
CA VAL A 192 -11.85 -9.61 7.86
C VAL A 192 -13.21 -10.26 8.14
N GLU A 193 -13.24 -11.55 8.43
CA GLU A 193 -14.46 -12.31 8.69
C GLU A 193 -15.17 -11.83 9.95
N THR A 194 -14.48 -11.80 11.09
CA THR A 194 -15.09 -11.45 12.38
C THR A 194 -15.13 -9.96 12.65
N GLN A 195 -14.42 -9.16 11.85
CA GLN A 195 -14.28 -7.70 11.99
C GLN A 195 -13.71 -7.28 13.36
N LYS A 196 -12.93 -8.15 14.01
CA LYS A 196 -12.33 -7.93 15.33
C LYS A 196 -10.82 -8.02 15.29
N THR A 197 -10.16 -7.27 16.17
CA THR A 197 -8.73 -7.43 16.41
C THR A 197 -8.44 -8.83 16.96
N VAL A 198 -7.60 -9.59 16.25
CA VAL A 198 -7.16 -10.92 16.68
C VAL A 198 -5.79 -10.88 17.36
N LYS A 199 -4.96 -9.87 17.04
CA LYS A 199 -3.64 -9.72 17.63
C LYS A 199 -3.17 -8.26 17.59
N SER A 200 -2.37 -7.89 18.59
CA SER A 200 -1.53 -6.69 18.57
C SER A 200 -0.09 -7.11 18.88
N ILE A 201 0.82 -6.84 17.95
CA ILE A 201 2.22 -7.29 18.03
C ILE A 201 3.12 -6.08 18.24
N LYS A 202 4.01 -6.16 19.25
CA LYS A 202 5.06 -5.15 19.45
C LYS A 202 6.13 -5.32 18.38
N ILE A 203 6.44 -4.22 17.66
CA ILE A 203 7.40 -4.21 16.54
C ILE A 203 8.65 -3.41 16.90
N GLY A 204 8.56 -2.44 17.76
CA GLY A 204 9.65 -1.51 18.03
C GLY A 204 9.31 -0.10 17.56
N ARG A 205 10.31 0.78 17.50
CA ARG A 205 10.06 2.21 17.30
C ARG A 205 9.61 2.52 15.87
N TYR A 206 8.49 3.23 15.76
CA TYR A 206 8.01 3.79 14.51
C TYR A 206 7.77 2.76 13.40
N PRO A 207 6.91 1.74 13.62
CA PRO A 207 6.55 0.80 12.57
C PRO A 207 5.89 1.56 11.40
N ARG A 208 6.30 1.23 10.14
CA ARG A 208 5.87 2.01 8.99
C ARG A 208 5.41 1.13 7.82
N GLY A 209 6.27 0.83 6.86
CA GLY A 209 5.93 0.05 5.68
C GLY A 209 5.50 -1.37 6.01
N ILE A 210 4.51 -1.89 5.29
CA ILE A 210 4.07 -3.29 5.32
C ILE A 210 4.12 -3.83 3.91
N SER A 211 4.67 -5.03 3.72
CA SER A 211 4.50 -5.84 2.52
C SER A 211 4.12 -7.26 2.94
N ILE A 212 3.23 -7.90 2.18
CA ILE A 212 2.70 -9.24 2.53
C ILE A 212 3.04 -10.18 1.38
N SER A 213 3.48 -11.41 1.70
CA SER A 213 3.78 -12.42 0.69
C SER A 213 2.52 -12.82 -0.09
N SER A 214 2.67 -13.11 -1.38
CA SER A 214 1.55 -13.44 -2.27
C SER A 214 0.78 -14.68 -1.85
N ASP A 215 1.41 -15.57 -1.06
CA ASP A 215 0.78 -16.75 -0.44
C ASP A 215 0.12 -16.46 0.91
N SER A 216 0.09 -15.20 1.36
CA SER A 216 -0.47 -14.76 2.65
C SER A 216 0.15 -15.37 3.90
N LYS A 217 1.34 -16.01 3.80
CA LYS A 217 1.98 -16.65 4.97
C LYS A 217 2.77 -15.68 5.83
N TYR A 218 3.35 -14.65 5.22
CA TYR A 218 4.24 -13.73 5.93
C TYR A 218 3.88 -12.27 5.67
N ALA A 219 3.91 -11.48 6.72
CA ALA A 219 3.92 -10.03 6.63
C ALA A 219 5.29 -9.49 7.07
N TYR A 220 5.78 -8.53 6.32
CA TYR A 220 7.03 -7.82 6.60
C TYR A 220 6.70 -6.41 7.05
N VAL A 221 7.32 -5.92 8.13
CA VAL A 221 7.04 -4.61 8.72
C VAL A 221 8.34 -3.86 8.99
N ALA A 222 8.46 -2.68 8.42
CA ALA A 222 9.62 -1.81 8.62
C ALA A 222 9.59 -1.14 10.00
N GLU A 223 10.65 -1.31 10.81
CA GLU A 223 10.91 -0.53 12.02
C GLU A 223 11.72 0.72 11.65
N MET A 224 11.03 1.82 11.32
CA MET A 224 11.71 3.03 10.84
C MET A 224 12.58 3.70 11.91
N GLY A 225 12.21 3.56 13.18
CA GLY A 225 13.04 4.05 14.31
C GLY A 225 14.21 3.15 14.66
N GLY A 226 14.48 2.12 13.89
CA GLY A 226 15.51 1.12 14.06
C GLY A 226 16.27 0.80 12.78
N ASN A 227 16.65 -0.46 12.63
CA ASN A 227 17.44 -0.98 11.51
C ASN A 227 16.93 -2.36 11.03
N ARG A 228 15.66 -2.68 11.27
CA ARG A 228 15.09 -4.02 11.06
C ARG A 228 13.84 -3.98 10.21
N ILE A 229 13.61 -5.09 9.52
CA ILE A 229 12.30 -5.49 9.03
C ILE A 229 11.85 -6.68 9.87
N HIS A 230 10.70 -6.56 10.50
CA HIS A 230 10.09 -7.67 11.24
C HIS A 230 9.32 -8.55 10.27
N ARG A 231 9.58 -9.86 10.27
CA ARG A 231 8.83 -10.87 9.53
C ARG A 231 7.88 -11.57 10.48
N ILE A 232 6.59 -11.38 10.27
CA ILE A 232 5.49 -11.96 11.05
C ILE A 232 4.98 -13.18 10.28
N ASN A 233 4.95 -14.35 10.89
CA ASN A 233 4.21 -15.50 10.39
C ASN A 233 2.72 -15.28 10.68
N LEU A 234 1.86 -15.31 9.66
CA LEU A 234 0.43 -15.01 9.81
C LEU A 234 -0.41 -16.23 10.28
N GLU A 235 0.20 -17.39 10.42
CA GLU A 235 -0.46 -18.58 10.96
C GLU A 235 -0.43 -18.59 12.51
N ASP A 236 0.75 -18.34 13.10
CA ASP A 236 0.98 -18.41 14.54
C ASP A 236 1.34 -17.07 15.21
N PHE A 237 1.50 -16.01 14.39
CA PHE A 237 1.92 -14.67 14.78
C PHE A 237 3.31 -14.59 15.41
N SER A 238 4.16 -15.58 15.18
CA SER A 238 5.57 -15.52 15.57
C SER A 238 6.33 -14.46 14.77
N VAL A 239 7.36 -13.86 15.38
CA VAL A 239 8.09 -12.74 14.78
C VAL A 239 9.59 -13.04 14.75
N ASN A 240 10.17 -12.91 13.58
CA ASN A 240 11.60 -12.85 13.33
C ASN A 240 11.97 -11.49 12.73
N TYR A 241 13.26 -11.21 12.53
CA TYR A 241 13.68 -9.94 11.93
C TYR A 241 14.83 -10.10 10.93
N ILE A 242 14.91 -9.14 10.01
CA ILE A 242 15.96 -8.97 9.00
C ILE A 242 16.72 -7.68 9.32
N PRO A 243 18.07 -7.71 9.46
CA PRO A 243 18.88 -6.50 9.72
C PRO A 243 19.14 -5.74 8.41
N ILE A 244 18.16 -4.93 7.96
CA ILE A 244 18.14 -4.32 6.62
C ILE A 244 18.98 -3.03 6.48
N GLY A 245 19.32 -2.38 7.59
CA GLY A 245 19.96 -1.06 7.63
C GLY A 245 19.09 0.03 8.25
N SER A 246 19.67 1.17 8.55
CA SER A 246 19.03 2.22 9.37
C SER A 246 17.86 2.91 8.65
N ASN A 247 16.81 3.19 9.40
CA ASN A 247 15.62 3.93 9.00
C ASN A 247 14.88 3.34 7.77
N PRO A 248 14.60 2.02 7.75
CA PRO A 248 13.79 1.43 6.70
C PRO A 248 12.38 2.02 6.76
N ARG A 249 11.83 2.46 5.60
CA ARG A 249 10.55 3.16 5.60
C ARG A 249 9.46 2.49 4.79
N ALA A 250 9.59 2.46 3.47
CA ALA A 250 8.71 1.72 2.58
C ALA A 250 9.39 0.42 2.18
N ILE A 251 8.61 -0.62 2.03
CA ILE A 251 9.09 -1.95 1.64
C ILE A 251 8.14 -2.56 0.63
N GLU A 252 8.69 -3.30 -0.33
CA GLU A 252 7.95 -4.12 -1.29
C GLU A 252 8.64 -5.46 -1.48
N LEU A 253 7.86 -6.52 -1.65
CA LEU A 253 8.33 -7.83 -2.06
C LEU A 253 8.40 -7.92 -3.59
N SER A 254 9.33 -8.72 -4.11
CA SER A 254 9.25 -9.16 -5.51
C SER A 254 8.02 -10.06 -5.70
N PRO A 255 7.42 -10.11 -6.91
CA PRO A 255 6.24 -10.94 -7.17
C PRO A 255 6.42 -12.42 -6.82
N ASP A 256 7.66 -12.93 -6.94
CA ASP A 256 8.04 -14.30 -6.59
C ASP A 256 8.36 -14.52 -5.10
N ASN A 257 8.24 -13.47 -4.27
CA ASN A 257 8.56 -13.46 -2.83
C ASN A 257 10.02 -13.83 -2.50
N THR A 258 10.95 -13.82 -3.45
CA THR A 258 12.36 -14.17 -3.20
C THR A 258 13.19 -12.98 -2.72
N LYS A 259 12.74 -11.75 -3.02
CA LYS A 259 13.44 -10.51 -2.67
C LYS A 259 12.56 -9.54 -1.93
N LEU A 260 13.18 -8.77 -1.04
CA LEU A 260 12.56 -7.64 -0.36
C LEU A 260 13.35 -6.38 -0.70
N TYR A 261 12.64 -5.35 -1.12
CA TYR A 261 13.19 -4.02 -1.38
C TYR A 261 12.76 -3.07 -0.28
N ALA A 262 13.70 -2.27 0.22
CA ALA A 262 13.41 -1.28 1.26
C ALA A 262 14.04 0.07 0.95
N THR A 263 13.30 1.15 1.16
CA THR A 263 13.87 2.49 1.20
C THR A 263 14.54 2.72 2.55
N LEU A 264 15.78 3.22 2.54
CA LEU A 264 16.50 3.71 3.70
C LEU A 264 16.41 5.24 3.71
N ASN A 265 15.43 5.76 4.45
CA ASN A 265 14.94 7.13 4.29
C ASN A 265 16.04 8.20 4.47
N ILE A 266 16.84 8.12 5.54
CA ILE A 266 17.85 9.14 5.86
C ILE A 266 19.00 9.09 4.85
N SER A 267 19.46 7.89 4.48
CA SER A 267 20.59 7.71 3.55
C SER A 267 20.19 7.94 2.08
N GLY A 268 18.89 8.02 1.76
CA GLY A 268 18.40 8.23 0.39
C GLY A 268 18.69 7.05 -0.54
N LYS A 269 18.68 5.84 0.00
CA LYS A 269 18.99 4.60 -0.73
C LYS A 269 17.79 3.67 -0.81
N VAL A 270 17.82 2.79 -1.80
CA VAL A 270 17.03 1.56 -1.84
C VAL A 270 17.97 0.39 -1.72
N ILE A 271 17.63 -0.59 -0.89
CA ILE A 271 18.37 -1.85 -0.72
C ILE A 271 17.51 -3.00 -1.20
N ALA A 272 18.13 -3.96 -1.90
CA ALA A 272 17.57 -5.27 -2.22
C ALA A 272 18.15 -6.31 -1.27
N TRP A 273 17.28 -7.15 -0.71
CA TRP A 273 17.60 -8.22 0.19
C TRP A 273 17.09 -9.56 -0.36
N ASP A 274 17.93 -10.57 -0.38
CA ASP A 274 17.56 -11.92 -0.75
C ASP A 274 16.98 -12.65 0.47
N LEU A 275 15.72 -13.04 0.38
CA LEU A 275 14.99 -13.71 1.46
C LEU A 275 15.34 -15.19 1.58
N THR A 276 15.90 -15.81 0.51
CA THR A 276 16.32 -17.21 0.50
C THR A 276 17.66 -17.39 1.21
N THR A 277 18.63 -16.55 0.86
CA THR A 277 19.96 -16.58 1.46
C THR A 277 20.08 -15.74 2.73
N ASN A 278 19.07 -14.92 3.00
CA ASN A 278 19.00 -13.95 4.10
C ASN A 278 20.19 -12.97 4.09
N LYS A 279 20.54 -12.43 2.92
CA LYS A 279 21.66 -11.51 2.71
C LYS A 279 21.28 -10.30 1.87
N ALA A 280 21.97 -9.18 2.11
CA ALA A 280 21.90 -8.02 1.24
C ALA A 280 22.46 -8.36 -0.15
N ILE A 281 21.71 -8.02 -1.19
CA ILE A 281 22.17 -8.16 -2.60
C ILE A 281 22.95 -6.92 -2.98
N LYS A 282 22.29 -5.75 -2.95
CA LYS A 282 22.85 -4.47 -3.38
C LYS A 282 22.01 -3.30 -2.86
N SER A 283 22.62 -2.13 -2.75
CA SER A 283 21.89 -0.88 -2.53
C SER A 283 22.27 0.16 -3.57
N VAL A 284 21.35 1.08 -3.86
CA VAL A 284 21.56 2.19 -4.81
C VAL A 284 21.02 3.48 -4.21
N SER A 285 21.73 4.59 -4.44
CA SER A 285 21.27 5.93 -4.08
C SER A 285 20.27 6.43 -5.10
N THR A 286 19.10 6.89 -4.67
CA THR A 286 18.03 7.40 -5.54
C THR A 286 17.86 8.92 -5.39
N GLY A 287 18.00 9.44 -4.17
CA GLY A 287 17.88 10.87 -3.89
C GLY A 287 17.66 11.13 -2.39
N LYS A 288 17.64 12.38 -1.99
CA LYS A 288 17.50 12.77 -0.58
C LYS A 288 16.11 12.38 -0.05
N SER A 289 16.08 11.66 1.07
CA SER A 289 14.88 11.13 1.73
C SER A 289 14.06 10.22 0.83
N ALA A 290 14.61 9.05 0.43
CA ALA A 290 13.87 7.98 -0.23
C ALA A 290 12.69 7.55 0.66
N ARG A 291 11.44 7.85 0.24
CA ARG A 291 10.30 7.86 1.16
C ARG A 291 9.26 6.79 0.89
N SER A 292 8.77 6.69 -0.30
CA SER A 292 7.78 5.70 -0.73
C SER A 292 8.35 4.89 -1.90
N LEU A 293 7.87 3.67 -2.04
CA LEU A 293 8.34 2.68 -2.98
C LEU A 293 7.14 1.96 -3.58
N ALA A 294 7.18 1.70 -4.87
CA ALA A 294 6.29 0.78 -5.57
C ALA A 294 7.10 -0.10 -6.50
N ILE A 295 6.59 -1.28 -6.82
CA ILE A 295 7.19 -2.23 -7.76
C ILE A 295 6.24 -2.44 -8.94
N SER A 296 6.78 -2.63 -10.15
CA SER A 296 6.01 -3.04 -11.32
C SER A 296 5.48 -4.47 -11.16
N SER A 297 4.38 -4.80 -11.85
CA SER A 297 3.75 -6.13 -11.78
C SER A 297 4.69 -7.27 -12.19
N ASP A 298 5.55 -7.02 -13.19
CA ASP A 298 6.59 -7.95 -13.65
C ASP A 298 7.81 -8.01 -12.71
N GLY A 299 7.86 -7.18 -11.67
CA GLY A 299 8.96 -7.10 -10.73
C GLY A 299 10.26 -6.50 -11.27
N SER A 300 10.31 -6.04 -12.53
CA SER A 300 11.54 -5.57 -13.19
C SER A 300 11.96 -4.15 -12.79
N ALA A 301 11.04 -3.32 -12.30
CA ALA A 301 11.27 -1.93 -11.96
C ALA A 301 10.71 -1.52 -10.60
N LEU A 302 11.46 -0.68 -9.88
CA LEU A 302 11.01 0.02 -8.69
C LEU A 302 10.81 1.51 -9.01
N PHE A 303 9.81 2.10 -8.40
CA PHE A 303 9.51 3.53 -8.45
C PHE A 303 9.66 4.12 -7.06
N VAL A 304 10.57 5.07 -6.90
CA VAL A 304 10.98 5.62 -5.60
C VAL A 304 10.80 7.12 -5.57
N VAL A 305 9.96 7.62 -4.68
CA VAL A 305 9.87 9.05 -4.44
C VAL A 305 10.94 9.51 -3.44
N ASN A 306 11.67 10.56 -3.82
CA ASN A 306 12.72 11.17 -3.04
C ASN A 306 12.22 12.53 -2.53
N PHE A 307 11.68 12.52 -1.33
CA PHE A 307 10.90 13.62 -0.75
C PHE A 307 11.63 14.96 -0.79
N ARG A 308 12.85 15.02 -0.25
CA ARG A 308 13.64 16.27 -0.23
C ARG A 308 14.30 16.62 -1.56
N SER A 309 14.43 15.67 -2.48
CA SER A 309 14.94 15.95 -3.83
C SER A 309 13.85 16.46 -4.78
N GLY A 310 12.57 16.26 -4.47
CA GLY A 310 11.46 16.60 -5.35
C GLY A 310 11.42 15.74 -6.61
N THR A 311 11.87 14.47 -6.53
CA THR A 311 12.03 13.59 -7.68
C THR A 311 11.38 12.24 -7.49
N VAL A 312 11.09 11.56 -8.60
CA VAL A 312 10.87 10.12 -8.65
C VAL A 312 12.03 9.46 -9.40
N SER A 313 12.54 8.36 -8.87
CA SER A 313 13.57 7.54 -9.52
C SER A 313 13.00 6.19 -9.92
N LYS A 314 13.30 5.75 -11.16
CA LYS A 314 13.04 4.41 -11.65
C LYS A 314 14.32 3.59 -11.54
N VAL A 315 14.23 2.42 -10.89
CA VAL A 315 15.39 1.55 -10.62
C VAL A 315 15.10 0.17 -11.21
N ARG A 316 16.01 -0.36 -12.00
CA ARG A 316 15.95 -1.74 -12.48
C ARG A 316 16.33 -2.70 -11.36
N THR A 317 15.51 -3.73 -11.14
CA THR A 317 15.66 -4.65 -10.01
C THR A 317 16.78 -5.67 -10.20
N SER A 318 17.07 -6.06 -11.45
CA SER A 318 18.06 -7.11 -11.75
C SER A 318 19.50 -6.75 -11.36
N ASP A 319 19.85 -5.45 -11.45
CA ASP A 319 21.19 -4.95 -11.13
C ASP A 319 21.21 -3.74 -10.19
N MET A 320 20.02 -3.33 -9.71
CA MET A 320 19.82 -2.15 -8.86
C MET A 320 20.40 -0.87 -9.47
N LYS A 321 20.19 -0.66 -10.79
CA LYS A 321 20.62 0.53 -11.51
C LYS A 321 19.50 1.55 -11.61
N VAL A 322 19.79 2.80 -11.26
CA VAL A 322 18.88 3.92 -11.55
C VAL A 322 18.83 4.16 -13.05
N LEU A 323 17.66 3.98 -13.65
CA LEU A 323 17.44 4.14 -15.09
C LEU A 323 17.02 5.57 -15.45
N GLN A 324 16.21 6.18 -14.56
CA GLN A 324 15.66 7.50 -14.79
C GLN A 324 15.43 8.20 -13.44
N THR A 325 15.62 9.51 -13.41
CA THR A 325 15.23 10.38 -12.29
C THR A 325 14.55 11.63 -12.86
N ILE A 326 13.32 11.87 -12.44
CA ILE A 326 12.46 12.94 -12.95
C ILE A 326 12.12 13.90 -11.82
N LYS A 327 12.17 15.20 -12.08
CA LYS A 327 11.56 16.23 -11.24
C LYS A 327 10.04 16.07 -11.30
N VAL A 328 9.39 16.04 -10.14
CA VAL A 328 7.93 15.78 -10.05
C VAL A 328 7.20 16.98 -9.43
N CYS A 329 7.53 17.30 -8.21
CA CYS A 329 6.95 18.38 -7.42
C CYS A 329 7.80 18.61 -6.17
N PRO A 330 7.64 19.72 -5.47
CA PRO A 330 8.12 19.82 -4.10
C PRO A 330 7.50 18.72 -3.24
N GLU A 331 8.32 18.03 -2.46
CA GLU A 331 7.89 17.05 -1.47
C GLU A 331 6.94 15.94 -2.01
N PRO A 332 7.36 15.16 -3.06
CA PRO A 332 6.60 13.98 -3.46
C PRO A 332 6.58 12.97 -2.31
N ILE A 333 5.40 12.45 -1.96
CA ILE A 333 5.23 11.77 -0.68
C ILE A 333 4.77 10.32 -0.79
N GLY A 334 3.97 9.98 -1.78
CA GLY A 334 3.48 8.64 -2.07
C GLY A 334 3.69 8.27 -3.52
N VAL A 335 3.87 6.99 -3.80
CA VAL A 335 3.92 6.42 -5.14
C VAL A 335 3.22 5.08 -5.17
N THR A 336 2.49 4.81 -6.24
CA THR A 336 1.92 3.50 -6.55
C THR A 336 2.10 3.21 -8.03
N TYR A 337 2.21 1.94 -8.36
CA TYR A 337 2.13 1.43 -9.72
C TYR A 337 0.78 0.75 -9.89
N ASP A 338 0.06 1.11 -10.94
CA ASP A 338 -1.20 0.48 -11.33
C ASP A 338 -0.94 -0.50 -12.46
N SER A 339 -1.07 -1.79 -12.18
CA SER A 339 -0.83 -2.86 -13.16
C SER A 339 -1.91 -2.91 -14.23
N SER A 340 -3.12 -2.45 -13.95
CA SER A 340 -4.23 -2.47 -14.92
C SER A 340 -4.01 -1.51 -16.10
N THR A 341 -3.24 -0.45 -15.90
CA THR A 341 -2.92 0.58 -16.92
C THR A 341 -1.43 0.76 -17.16
N SER A 342 -0.56 0.04 -16.43
CA SER A 342 0.90 0.23 -16.43
C SER A 342 1.33 1.66 -16.10
N ARG A 343 0.56 2.39 -15.28
CA ARG A 343 0.82 3.77 -14.90
C ARG A 343 1.43 3.88 -13.51
N THR A 344 2.30 4.87 -13.35
CA THR A 344 2.85 5.24 -12.05
C THR A 344 2.21 6.54 -11.57
N TRP A 345 1.62 6.52 -10.38
CA TRP A 345 0.95 7.64 -9.76
C TRP A 345 1.79 8.17 -8.60
N VAL A 346 1.98 9.47 -8.53
CA VAL A 346 2.79 10.13 -7.49
C VAL A 346 1.98 11.21 -6.79
N ALA A 347 1.79 11.06 -5.49
CA ALA A 347 1.18 12.06 -4.62
C ALA A 347 2.19 13.16 -4.28
N CYS A 348 1.80 14.41 -4.49
CA CYS A 348 2.56 15.61 -4.15
C CYS A 348 1.94 16.28 -2.92
N TYR A 349 2.73 16.48 -1.87
CA TYR A 349 2.24 17.03 -0.60
C TYR A 349 1.60 18.41 -0.74
N GLY A 350 2.02 19.18 -1.74
CA GLY A 350 1.46 20.51 -2.07
C GLY A 350 0.10 20.49 -2.78
N GLY A 351 -0.59 19.34 -2.90
CA GLY A 351 -1.98 19.29 -3.39
C GLY A 351 -2.15 18.91 -4.86
N SER A 352 -1.33 18.01 -5.39
CA SER A 352 -1.53 17.45 -6.74
C SER A 352 -1.15 15.97 -6.79
N ILE A 353 -1.61 15.29 -7.84
CA ILE A 353 -1.18 13.95 -8.20
C ILE A 353 -0.59 14.01 -9.61
N LYS A 354 0.59 13.42 -9.81
CA LYS A 354 1.23 13.28 -11.12
C LYS A 354 1.07 11.85 -11.60
N VAL A 355 0.55 11.68 -12.79
CA VAL A 355 0.36 10.37 -13.43
C VAL A 355 1.35 10.25 -14.57
N PHE A 356 2.13 9.16 -14.55
CA PHE A 356 3.13 8.86 -15.58
C PHE A 356 2.75 7.57 -16.30
N GLU A 357 2.88 7.58 -17.61
CA GLU A 357 2.88 6.38 -18.43
C GLU A 357 4.27 5.77 -18.49
N ASN A 358 4.35 4.45 -18.55
CA ASN A 358 5.57 3.71 -18.87
C ASN A 358 5.58 3.40 -20.37
N GLN A 359 6.37 4.14 -21.14
CA GLN A 359 6.46 4.06 -22.60
C GLN A 359 7.85 3.62 -23.07
#